data_ce20bcb091fa4f459e9794134ca1ed72
#
_entry.id   ce20bcb091fa4f459e9794134ca1ed72
#
_cell.length_a   1.000
_cell.length_b   1.000
_cell.length_c   1.000
_cell.angle_alpha   90.00
_cell.angle_beta   90.00
_cell.angle_gamma   90.00
#
_symmetry.space_group_name_H-M   'P 1'
#
loop_
_entity.id
_entity.type
_entity.pdbx_description
1 polymer ?
#
loop_
_entity_poly.entity_id
_entity_poly.type
_entity_poly.pdbx_seq_one_letter_code
_entity_poly.pdbx_strand_id
1 'polypeptide(L)'
;MKENHDREIEDAAGRRSRRNLKKNKKAVPLAVRLISVTVFALLSAFFAARYVADGCVELDGQPVSLMSRQDVAAYLEKSERAVADKSFMLTAAGIAEELPFSRLDAHVDKERIYDELYLVGRHGGPAERVAEVFEVLVYGRNVPVRLTANEEKLMQALTTVHDKYNITPVNAYAELTADGTVTLHAEREGAVIDTGATRDRIREKLADGEAGQVDLPVSERREAVVKKADLAGIDTLLSSYTTHFDGSDTNRSENIGIAARLLNHTLVKAGAACSFNDTVGTRTRDKGYKDAPTATFTITLIPATKALPGQHDSF
;
A
#
# COMPACT_ATOMS: atom_id res chain seq x y z
N MET A 1 -33.83 -73.58 55.95
CA MET A 1 -34.99 -72.68 56.02
C MET A 1 -34.63 -71.17 56.03
N LYS A 2 -33.40 -70.77 56.41
CA LYS A 2 -32.95 -69.37 56.41
C LYS A 2 -32.56 -68.83 55.03
N GLU A 3 -31.99 -69.64 54.18
CA GLU A 3 -31.39 -69.31 52.90
C GLU A 3 -32.47 -68.90 51.82
N ASN A 4 -33.67 -69.46 51.93
CA ASN A 4 -34.74 -69.09 50.98
C ASN A 4 -35.47 -67.76 51.35
N HIS A 5 -35.36 -67.34 52.61
CA HIS A 5 -35.96 -66.10 53.04
C HIS A 5 -35.15 -64.89 52.67
N ASP A 6 -33.79 -64.99 52.67
CA ASP A 6 -32.88 -63.90 52.29
C ASP A 6 -32.90 -63.68 50.78
N ARG A 7 -33.08 -64.70 49.95
CA ARG A 7 -33.25 -64.50 48.48
C ARG A 7 -34.55 -63.82 48.07
N GLU A 8 -35.66 -64.08 48.79
CA GLU A 8 -36.91 -63.40 48.55
C GLU A 8 -36.88 -61.91 48.92
N ILE A 9 -36.11 -61.55 49.97
CA ILE A 9 -35.93 -60.17 50.40
C ILE A 9 -35.07 -59.37 49.42
N GLU A 10 -33.96 -59.98 48.90
CA GLU A 10 -33.14 -59.39 47.88
C GLU A 10 -33.85 -59.15 46.54
N ASP A 11 -34.68 -60.14 46.13
CA ASP A 11 -35.44 -60.08 44.89
C ASP A 11 -36.58 -59.01 44.98
N ALA A 12 -37.18 -58.87 46.16
CA ALA A 12 -38.20 -57.86 46.45
C ALA A 12 -37.58 -56.41 46.50
N ALA A 13 -36.35 -56.28 47.04
CA ALA A 13 -35.62 -55.01 47.05
C ALA A 13 -35.18 -54.63 45.65
N GLY A 14 -34.69 -55.57 44.84
CA GLY A 14 -34.30 -55.33 43.43
C GLY A 14 -35.46 -54.90 42.54
N ARG A 15 -36.67 -55.51 42.77
CA ARG A 15 -37.91 -55.13 42.04
C ARG A 15 -38.42 -53.72 42.44
N ARG A 16 -38.27 -53.32 43.69
CA ARG A 16 -38.61 -51.97 44.17
C ARG A 16 -37.68 -50.94 43.63
N SER A 17 -36.37 -51.21 43.57
CA SER A 17 -35.37 -50.31 43.01
C SER A 17 -35.60 -50.07 41.50
N ARG A 18 -35.85 -51.11 40.73
CA ARG A 18 -36.15 -51.01 39.29
C ARG A 18 -37.48 -50.30 39.00
N ARG A 19 -38.45 -50.35 39.91
CA ARG A 19 -39.73 -49.68 39.78
C ARG A 19 -39.62 -48.18 40.09
N ASN A 20 -38.72 -47.76 40.97
CA ASN A 20 -38.46 -46.37 41.30
C ASN A 20 -37.62 -45.65 40.25
N LEU A 21 -36.71 -46.36 39.58
CA LEU A 21 -35.90 -45.81 38.46
C LEU A 21 -36.76 -45.53 37.19
N LYS A 22 -37.89 -46.25 37.02
CA LYS A 22 -38.83 -46.01 35.91
C LYS A 22 -39.83 -44.88 36.18
N LYS A 23 -40.00 -44.43 37.43
CA LYS A 23 -41.03 -43.43 37.79
C LYS A 23 -40.55 -41.97 37.73
N ASN A 24 -39.29 -41.69 37.47
CA ASN A 24 -38.74 -40.33 37.55
C ASN A 24 -38.42 -39.66 36.18
N LYS A 25 -38.90 -40.25 35.09
CA LYS A 25 -39.05 -39.45 33.87
C LYS A 25 -40.39 -38.69 34.00
N LYS A 26 -40.37 -37.54 34.68
CA LYS A 26 -41.46 -36.58 34.60
C LYS A 26 -41.66 -36.27 33.12
N ALA A 27 -42.62 -36.94 32.49
CA ALA A 27 -43.02 -36.60 31.13
C ALA A 27 -43.43 -35.12 31.17
N VAL A 28 -42.72 -34.28 30.40
CA VAL A 28 -43.11 -32.89 30.24
C VAL A 28 -44.59 -32.88 29.88
N PRO A 29 -45.46 -32.20 30.66
CA PRO A 29 -46.90 -32.18 30.42
C PRO A 29 -47.17 -31.85 28.95
N LEU A 30 -48.14 -32.55 28.35
CA LEU A 30 -48.50 -32.33 26.95
C LEU A 30 -48.78 -30.84 26.66
N ALA A 31 -49.39 -30.16 27.63
CA ALA A 31 -49.65 -28.71 27.58
C ALA A 31 -48.36 -27.87 27.43
N VAL A 32 -47.28 -28.21 28.16
CA VAL A 32 -46.01 -27.49 28.06
C VAL A 32 -45.35 -27.75 26.70
N ARG A 33 -45.47 -28.98 26.16
CA ARG A 33 -44.96 -29.27 24.80
C ARG A 33 -45.75 -28.53 23.73
N LEU A 34 -47.08 -28.48 23.85
CA LEU A 34 -47.92 -27.73 22.93
C LEU A 34 -47.62 -26.23 23.00
N ILE A 35 -47.50 -25.66 24.21
CA ILE A 35 -47.11 -24.24 24.37
C ILE A 35 -45.76 -23.96 23.78
N SER A 36 -44.74 -24.80 24.00
CA SER A 36 -43.43 -24.61 23.45
C SER A 36 -43.40 -24.68 21.92
N VAL A 37 -44.17 -25.62 21.32
CA VAL A 37 -44.29 -25.71 19.85
C VAL A 37 -45.01 -24.49 19.27
N THR A 38 -46.09 -24.03 19.95
CA THR A 38 -46.86 -22.86 19.50
C THR A 38 -46.01 -21.58 19.60
N VAL A 39 -45.29 -21.39 20.70
CA VAL A 39 -44.38 -20.25 20.88
C VAL A 39 -43.25 -20.29 19.84
N PHE A 40 -42.68 -21.47 19.60
CA PHE A 40 -41.63 -21.61 18.55
C PHE A 40 -42.20 -21.32 17.17
N ALA A 41 -43.41 -21.82 16.84
CA ALA A 41 -44.07 -21.54 15.56
C ALA A 41 -44.39 -20.05 15.39
N LEU A 42 -44.89 -19.38 16.45
CA LEU A 42 -45.18 -17.95 16.42
C LEU A 42 -43.89 -17.10 16.28
N LEU A 43 -42.83 -17.46 17.01
CA LEU A 43 -41.53 -16.81 16.86
C LEU A 43 -40.96 -17.01 15.46
N SER A 44 -41.04 -18.25 14.94
CA SER A 44 -40.57 -18.54 13.56
C SER A 44 -41.36 -17.76 12.52
N ALA A 45 -42.70 -17.65 12.69
CA ALA A 45 -43.54 -16.86 11.81
C ALA A 45 -43.26 -15.35 11.93
N PHE A 46 -43.02 -14.85 13.14
CA PHE A 46 -42.66 -13.46 13.39
C PHE A 46 -41.29 -13.12 12.74
N PHE A 47 -40.30 -13.98 12.93
CA PHE A 47 -38.99 -13.79 12.31
C PHE A 47 -39.05 -13.94 10.80
N ALA A 48 -39.81 -14.91 10.28
CA ALA A 48 -40.00 -15.03 8.83
C ALA A 48 -40.69 -13.80 8.22
N ALA A 49 -41.72 -13.27 8.90
CA ALA A 49 -42.42 -12.06 8.47
C ALA A 49 -41.49 -10.83 8.49
N ARG A 50 -40.64 -10.69 9.52
CA ARG A 50 -39.66 -9.63 9.61
C ARG A 50 -38.59 -9.78 8.54
N TYR A 51 -38.10 -10.99 8.31
CA TYR A 51 -37.13 -11.29 7.24
C TYR A 51 -37.65 -10.88 5.87
N VAL A 52 -38.94 -11.08 5.64
CA VAL A 52 -39.59 -10.72 4.36
C VAL A 52 -39.94 -9.23 4.30
N ALA A 53 -40.33 -8.60 5.44
CA ALA A 53 -40.87 -7.23 5.45
C ALA A 53 -39.82 -6.13 5.58
N ASP A 54 -38.77 -6.32 6.37
CA ASP A 54 -37.87 -5.24 6.78
C ASP A 54 -36.49 -5.26 6.09
N GLY A 55 -36.22 -6.20 5.16
CA GLY A 55 -34.95 -6.24 4.44
C GLY A 55 -33.74 -6.43 5.36
N CYS A 56 -33.66 -7.59 6.04
CA CYS A 56 -32.58 -7.87 7.00
C CYS A 56 -31.17 -7.88 6.41
N VAL A 57 -31.05 -7.97 5.08
CA VAL A 57 -29.78 -7.89 4.37
C VAL A 57 -29.84 -6.73 3.40
N GLU A 58 -28.89 -5.83 3.54
CA GLU A 58 -28.73 -4.65 2.69
C GLU A 58 -27.43 -4.75 1.90
N LEU A 59 -27.44 -4.16 0.71
CA LEU A 59 -26.26 -3.95 -0.12
C LEU A 59 -26.08 -2.44 -0.29
N ASP A 60 -25.07 -1.89 0.35
CA ASP A 60 -24.80 -0.45 0.36
C ASP A 60 -26.04 0.37 0.82
N GLY A 61 -26.71 -0.11 1.88
CA GLY A 61 -27.93 0.49 2.42
C GLY A 61 -29.21 0.24 1.61
N GLN A 62 -29.15 -0.54 0.52
CA GLN A 62 -30.33 -0.94 -0.25
C GLN A 62 -30.80 -2.33 0.17
N PRO A 63 -32.07 -2.52 0.54
CA PRO A 63 -32.59 -3.81 0.96
C PRO A 63 -32.59 -4.80 -0.21
N VAL A 64 -31.86 -5.91 -0.07
CA VAL A 64 -31.72 -6.94 -1.10
C VAL A 64 -32.34 -8.29 -0.73
N SER A 65 -32.92 -8.42 0.45
CA SER A 65 -33.46 -9.68 0.97
C SER A 65 -34.51 -10.33 0.06
N LEU A 66 -35.24 -9.56 -0.72
CA LEU A 66 -36.25 -10.02 -1.68
C LEU A 66 -35.82 -9.94 -3.14
N MET A 67 -34.60 -9.44 -3.41
CA MET A 67 -34.12 -9.32 -4.77
C MET A 67 -33.73 -10.69 -5.33
N SER A 68 -34.05 -10.92 -6.59
CA SER A 68 -33.51 -12.06 -7.31
C SER A 68 -32.01 -11.86 -7.58
N ARG A 69 -31.30 -12.95 -7.84
CA ARG A 69 -29.88 -12.86 -8.21
C ARG A 69 -29.65 -11.96 -9.44
N GLN A 70 -30.63 -11.89 -10.33
CA GLN A 70 -30.57 -11.02 -11.50
C GLN A 70 -30.70 -9.53 -11.12
N ASP A 71 -31.57 -9.20 -10.17
CA ASP A 71 -31.77 -7.83 -9.70
C ASP A 71 -30.51 -7.33 -8.97
N VAL A 72 -29.91 -8.18 -8.13
CA VAL A 72 -28.63 -7.88 -7.45
C VAL A 72 -27.53 -7.69 -8.50
N ALA A 73 -27.47 -8.54 -9.55
CA ALA A 73 -26.50 -8.38 -10.62
C ALA A 73 -26.68 -7.05 -11.36
N ALA A 74 -27.91 -6.66 -11.68
CA ALA A 74 -28.21 -5.38 -12.33
C ALA A 74 -27.82 -4.17 -11.43
N TYR A 75 -28.04 -4.27 -10.14
CA TYR A 75 -27.60 -3.25 -9.17
C TYR A 75 -26.07 -3.12 -9.16
N LEU A 76 -25.34 -4.25 -9.10
CA LEU A 76 -23.89 -4.26 -9.12
C LEU A 76 -23.32 -3.72 -10.43
N GLU A 77 -23.94 -4.00 -11.58
CA GLU A 77 -23.55 -3.41 -12.88
C GLU A 77 -23.73 -1.89 -12.90
N LYS A 78 -24.80 -1.38 -12.28
CA LYS A 78 -25.01 0.06 -12.12
C LYS A 78 -23.92 0.69 -11.25
N SER A 79 -23.59 0.04 -10.14
CA SER A 79 -22.51 0.45 -9.23
C SER A 79 -21.15 0.44 -9.94
N GLU A 80 -20.88 -0.56 -10.77
CA GLU A 80 -19.66 -0.67 -11.56
C GLU A 80 -19.48 0.50 -12.55
N ARG A 81 -20.56 0.93 -13.21
CA ARG A 81 -20.53 2.13 -14.08
C ARG A 81 -20.24 3.40 -13.30
N ALA A 82 -20.80 3.54 -12.10
CA ALA A 82 -20.55 4.69 -11.24
C ALA A 82 -19.12 4.74 -10.68
N VAL A 83 -18.45 3.59 -10.63
CA VAL A 83 -17.06 3.45 -10.18
C VAL A 83 -16.05 3.79 -11.28
N ALA A 84 -16.40 3.57 -12.55
CA ALA A 84 -15.49 3.77 -13.67
C ALA A 84 -14.93 5.20 -13.78
N ASP A 85 -15.70 6.20 -13.35
CA ASP A 85 -15.33 7.63 -13.38
C ASP A 85 -14.60 8.09 -12.09
N LYS A 86 -14.37 7.20 -11.13
CA LYS A 86 -13.65 7.55 -9.90
C LYS A 86 -12.14 7.50 -10.10
N SER A 87 -11.43 8.21 -9.23
CA SER A 87 -9.97 8.23 -9.19
C SER A 87 -9.45 8.30 -7.75
N PHE A 88 -8.21 7.86 -7.57
CA PHE A 88 -7.41 8.23 -6.41
C PHE A 88 -6.59 9.47 -6.70
N MET A 89 -6.44 10.33 -5.71
CA MET A 89 -5.48 11.42 -5.71
C MET A 89 -4.28 10.97 -4.87
N LEU A 90 -3.19 10.61 -5.54
CA LEU A 90 -1.95 10.20 -4.89
C LEU A 90 -1.17 11.45 -4.47
N THR A 91 -0.82 11.55 -3.19
CA THR A 91 -0.12 12.73 -2.67
C THR A 91 1.20 12.33 -1.99
N ALA A 92 2.27 13.06 -2.30
CA ALA A 92 3.56 12.94 -1.64
C ALA A 92 4.34 14.26 -1.72
N ALA A 93 4.86 14.76 -0.61
CA ALA A 93 5.78 15.90 -0.55
C ALA A 93 5.33 17.13 -1.39
N GLY A 94 4.03 17.44 -1.39
CA GLY A 94 3.45 18.55 -2.14
C GLY A 94 3.15 18.24 -3.61
N ILE A 95 3.29 17.01 -4.04
CA ILE A 95 2.94 16.53 -5.38
C ILE A 95 1.60 15.80 -5.28
N ALA A 96 0.70 16.06 -6.22
CA ALA A 96 -0.57 15.39 -6.37
C ALA A 96 -0.68 14.80 -7.77
N GLU A 97 -1.03 13.51 -7.88
CA GLU A 97 -1.25 12.85 -9.15
C GLU A 97 -2.56 12.06 -9.12
N GLU A 98 -3.33 12.22 -10.15
CA GLU A 98 -4.59 11.49 -10.32
C GLU A 98 -4.32 10.09 -10.90
N LEU A 99 -4.86 9.07 -10.23
CA LEU A 99 -4.83 7.68 -10.66
C LEU A 99 -6.27 7.21 -10.93
N PRO A 100 -6.76 7.26 -12.18
CA PRO A 100 -8.11 6.83 -12.52
C PRO A 100 -8.31 5.33 -12.26
N PHE A 101 -9.49 4.95 -11.80
CA PHE A 101 -9.86 3.56 -11.57
C PHE A 101 -9.81 2.72 -12.87
N SER A 102 -10.10 3.33 -14.00
CA SER A 102 -9.95 2.70 -15.32
C SER A 102 -8.53 2.23 -15.62
N ARG A 103 -7.52 2.95 -15.11
CA ARG A 103 -6.10 2.57 -15.26
C ARG A 103 -5.74 1.35 -14.43
N LEU A 104 -6.45 1.14 -13.32
CA LEU A 104 -6.29 -0.01 -12.43
C LEU A 104 -7.16 -1.20 -12.84
N ASP A 105 -8.07 -1.00 -13.82
CA ASP A 105 -9.14 -1.96 -14.11
C ASP A 105 -9.95 -2.30 -12.85
N ALA A 106 -10.22 -1.25 -12.06
CA ALA A 106 -10.97 -1.39 -10.83
C ALA A 106 -12.43 -1.71 -11.15
N HIS A 107 -12.96 -2.75 -10.53
CA HIS A 107 -14.29 -3.26 -10.76
C HIS A 107 -14.91 -3.76 -9.45
N VAL A 108 -16.21 -3.97 -9.47
CA VAL A 108 -16.95 -4.51 -8.31
C VAL A 108 -16.59 -5.97 -8.10
N ASP A 109 -16.18 -6.32 -6.88
CA ASP A 109 -15.90 -7.71 -6.46
C ASP A 109 -17.20 -8.48 -6.26
N LYS A 110 -17.80 -8.87 -7.39
CA LYS A 110 -19.12 -9.53 -7.42
C LYS A 110 -19.10 -10.88 -6.69
N GLU A 111 -18.00 -11.63 -6.81
CA GLU A 111 -17.87 -12.95 -6.18
C GLU A 111 -17.93 -12.82 -4.66
N ARG A 112 -17.13 -11.95 -4.10
CA ARG A 112 -17.10 -11.71 -2.66
C ARG A 112 -18.41 -11.16 -2.13
N ILE A 113 -19.05 -10.24 -2.86
CA ILE A 113 -20.34 -9.69 -2.49
C ILE A 113 -21.41 -10.80 -2.51
N TYR A 114 -21.44 -11.64 -3.54
CA TYR A 114 -22.35 -12.79 -3.59
C TYR A 114 -22.12 -13.75 -2.43
N ASP A 115 -20.88 -14.04 -2.10
CA ASP A 115 -20.54 -14.91 -0.97
C ASP A 115 -21.03 -14.30 0.35
N GLU A 116 -20.78 -13.03 0.58
CA GLU A 116 -21.26 -12.34 1.79
C GLU A 116 -22.79 -12.25 1.88
N LEU A 117 -23.50 -12.14 0.75
CA LEU A 117 -24.95 -12.07 0.70
C LEU A 117 -25.63 -13.45 0.84
N TYR A 118 -25.15 -14.45 0.11
CA TYR A 118 -25.84 -15.73 -0.04
C TYR A 118 -25.33 -16.84 0.87
N LEU A 119 -24.21 -16.66 1.56
CA LEU A 119 -23.65 -17.64 2.48
C LEU A 119 -24.11 -17.48 3.93
N VAL A 120 -24.97 -16.49 4.22
CA VAL A 120 -25.57 -16.29 5.55
C VAL A 120 -26.31 -17.57 5.97
N GLY A 121 -25.98 -18.11 7.15
CA GLY A 121 -26.54 -19.33 7.69
C GLY A 121 -26.16 -20.61 6.96
N ARG A 122 -25.16 -20.57 6.09
CA ARG A 122 -24.69 -21.74 5.32
C ARG A 122 -23.31 -22.23 5.72
N HIS A 123 -22.56 -21.46 6.51
CA HIS A 123 -21.26 -21.82 7.05
C HIS A 123 -21.35 -22.44 8.44
N GLY A 124 -20.36 -23.26 8.80
CA GLY A 124 -20.23 -23.84 10.13
C GLY A 124 -21.19 -24.98 10.46
N GLY A 125 -21.25 -25.31 11.75
CA GLY A 125 -22.14 -26.33 12.30
C GLY A 125 -23.60 -25.88 12.40
N PRO A 126 -24.56 -26.80 12.66
CA PRO A 126 -25.99 -26.46 12.72
C PRO A 126 -26.32 -25.36 13.72
N ALA A 127 -25.67 -25.33 14.88
CA ALA A 127 -25.87 -24.30 15.89
C ALA A 127 -25.37 -22.93 15.45
N GLU A 128 -24.20 -22.88 14.79
CA GLU A 128 -23.59 -21.65 14.26
C GLU A 128 -24.46 -21.05 13.17
N ARG A 129 -25.00 -21.87 12.27
CA ARG A 129 -25.90 -21.42 11.20
C ARG A 129 -27.17 -20.76 11.77
N VAL A 130 -27.78 -21.39 12.81
CA VAL A 130 -28.96 -20.82 13.46
C VAL A 130 -28.61 -19.51 14.17
N ALA A 131 -27.47 -19.45 14.86
CA ALA A 131 -26.99 -18.24 15.53
C ALA A 131 -26.77 -17.10 14.54
N GLU A 132 -26.08 -17.35 13.41
CA GLU A 132 -25.83 -16.35 12.36
C GLU A 132 -27.13 -15.83 11.75
N VAL A 133 -28.05 -16.73 11.39
CA VAL A 133 -29.38 -16.32 10.88
C VAL A 133 -30.13 -15.47 11.91
N PHE A 134 -30.10 -15.84 13.19
CA PHE A 134 -30.73 -15.07 14.25
C PHE A 134 -30.10 -13.69 14.43
N GLU A 135 -28.75 -13.59 14.36
CA GLU A 135 -28.04 -12.35 14.43
C GLU A 135 -28.43 -11.40 13.29
N VAL A 136 -28.44 -11.89 12.04
CA VAL A 136 -28.86 -11.11 10.87
C VAL A 136 -30.34 -10.69 10.96
N LEU A 137 -31.20 -11.53 11.49
CA LEU A 137 -32.64 -11.22 11.70
C LEU A 137 -32.86 -10.11 12.73
N VAL A 138 -32.02 -10.06 13.78
CA VAL A 138 -32.18 -9.09 14.87
C VAL A 138 -31.48 -7.76 14.57
N TYR A 139 -30.27 -7.83 14.06
CA TYR A 139 -29.42 -6.65 13.90
C TYR A 139 -29.34 -6.14 12.46
N GLY A 140 -29.77 -6.92 11.48
CA GLY A 140 -29.55 -6.65 10.08
C GLY A 140 -28.08 -6.92 9.66
N ARG A 141 -27.84 -6.96 8.37
CA ARG A 141 -26.50 -7.05 7.79
C ARG A 141 -26.41 -6.13 6.59
N ASN A 142 -25.57 -5.15 6.64
CA ASN A 142 -25.24 -4.33 5.48
C ASN A 142 -23.92 -4.82 4.86
N VAL A 143 -23.97 -5.21 3.59
CA VAL A 143 -22.80 -5.61 2.81
C VAL A 143 -22.41 -4.39 1.96
N PRO A 144 -21.23 -3.81 2.14
CA PRO A 144 -20.78 -2.70 1.31
C PRO A 144 -20.45 -3.18 -0.11
N VAL A 145 -20.60 -2.30 -1.10
CA VAL A 145 -20.11 -2.56 -2.45
C VAL A 145 -18.59 -2.48 -2.45
N ARG A 146 -17.96 -3.64 -2.45
CA ARG A 146 -16.50 -3.78 -2.46
C ARG A 146 -15.95 -3.71 -3.87
N LEU A 147 -14.79 -3.10 -4.00
CA LEU A 147 -14.06 -3.00 -5.24
C LEU A 147 -12.78 -3.83 -5.17
N THR A 148 -12.34 -4.28 -6.31
CA THR A 148 -11.02 -4.88 -6.49
C THR A 148 -10.37 -4.31 -7.74
N ALA A 149 -9.06 -4.48 -7.90
CA ALA A 149 -8.31 -4.03 -9.05
C ALA A 149 -7.52 -5.17 -9.66
N ASN A 150 -7.18 -5.05 -10.92
CA ASN A 150 -6.23 -5.95 -11.55
C ASN A 150 -4.83 -5.73 -10.95
N GLU A 151 -4.27 -6.78 -10.36
CA GLU A 151 -3.00 -6.71 -9.64
C GLU A 151 -1.83 -6.28 -10.52
N GLU A 152 -1.77 -6.78 -11.76
CA GLU A 152 -0.69 -6.43 -12.69
C GLU A 152 -0.77 -4.96 -13.09
N LYS A 153 -1.98 -4.44 -13.37
CA LYS A 153 -2.19 -3.03 -13.70
C LYS A 153 -1.91 -2.12 -12.51
N LEU A 154 -2.30 -2.54 -11.31
CA LEU A 154 -1.98 -1.82 -10.08
C LEU A 154 -0.46 -1.73 -9.87
N MET A 155 0.26 -2.84 -9.98
CA MET A 155 1.72 -2.84 -9.84
C MET A 155 2.41 -2.03 -10.93
N GLN A 156 1.94 -2.09 -12.16
CA GLN A 156 2.46 -1.29 -13.27
C GLN A 156 2.25 0.22 -13.06
N ALA A 157 1.05 0.61 -12.58
CA ALA A 157 0.77 1.99 -12.23
C ALA A 157 1.67 2.48 -11.08
N LEU A 158 1.86 1.67 -10.04
CA LEU A 158 2.72 2.01 -8.91
C LEU A 158 4.19 2.09 -9.28
N THR A 159 4.67 1.24 -10.20
CA THR A 159 6.03 1.34 -10.73
C THR A 159 6.22 2.67 -11.46
N THR A 160 5.25 3.08 -12.28
CA THR A 160 5.30 4.38 -12.95
C THR A 160 5.35 5.55 -11.95
N VAL A 161 4.56 5.47 -10.88
CA VAL A 161 4.55 6.46 -9.80
C VAL A 161 5.88 6.46 -9.05
N HIS A 162 6.41 5.29 -8.73
CA HIS A 162 7.71 5.13 -8.08
C HIS A 162 8.83 5.77 -8.90
N ASP A 163 8.91 5.48 -10.20
CA ASP A 163 9.96 6.00 -11.08
C ASP A 163 9.87 7.53 -11.22
N LYS A 164 8.66 8.06 -11.23
CA LYS A 164 8.41 9.51 -11.31
C LYS A 164 8.75 10.24 -10.02
N TYR A 165 8.49 9.62 -8.86
CA TYR A 165 8.63 10.27 -7.55
C TYR A 165 9.76 9.71 -6.69
N ASN A 166 10.60 8.83 -7.24
CA ASN A 166 11.86 8.46 -6.64
C ASN A 166 12.85 9.61 -6.83
N ILE A 167 12.78 10.56 -5.92
CA ILE A 167 13.55 11.80 -5.99
C ILE A 167 14.97 11.51 -5.50
N THR A 168 15.94 11.63 -6.41
CA THR A 168 17.36 11.63 -6.04
C THR A 168 17.69 12.93 -5.30
N PRO A 169 18.45 12.87 -4.19
CA PRO A 169 18.87 14.06 -3.50
C PRO A 169 19.77 14.91 -4.42
N VAL A 170 19.61 16.22 -4.34
CA VAL A 170 20.48 17.17 -5.03
C VAL A 170 21.29 17.91 -3.99
N ASN A 171 22.62 17.86 -4.12
CA ASN A 171 23.51 18.61 -3.25
C ASN A 171 23.35 20.11 -3.43
N ALA A 172 23.58 20.87 -2.37
CA ALA A 172 23.77 22.29 -2.48
C ALA A 172 25.00 22.60 -3.36
N TYR A 173 24.95 23.66 -4.13
CA TYR A 173 26.04 24.05 -5.00
C TYR A 173 26.14 25.58 -5.14
N ALA A 174 27.33 26.04 -5.51
CA ALA A 174 27.63 27.43 -5.83
C ALA A 174 27.63 27.59 -7.34
N GLU A 175 26.98 28.63 -7.84
CA GLU A 175 26.96 29.00 -9.26
C GLU A 175 27.55 30.41 -9.44
N LEU A 176 28.43 30.57 -10.40
CA LEU A 176 28.94 31.88 -10.81
C LEU A 176 27.99 32.48 -11.85
N THR A 177 27.37 33.58 -11.52
CA THR A 177 26.46 34.31 -12.43
C THR A 177 27.26 35.13 -13.46
N ALA A 178 26.59 35.54 -14.53
CA ALA A 178 27.26 36.27 -15.63
C ALA A 178 27.85 37.63 -15.22
N ASP A 179 27.37 38.21 -14.13
CA ASP A 179 27.89 39.47 -13.54
C ASP A 179 29.09 39.23 -12.57
N GLY A 180 29.51 37.97 -12.41
CA GLY A 180 30.64 37.60 -11.56
C GLY A 180 30.29 37.40 -10.10
N THR A 181 29.01 37.42 -9.73
CA THR A 181 28.57 37.11 -8.36
C THR A 181 28.38 35.61 -8.16
N VAL A 182 28.59 35.13 -6.93
CA VAL A 182 28.33 33.73 -6.56
C VAL A 182 26.98 33.60 -5.93
N THR A 183 26.13 32.74 -6.51
CA THR A 183 24.80 32.39 -5.98
C THR A 183 24.86 30.99 -5.38
N LEU A 184 24.38 30.85 -4.13
CA LEU A 184 24.31 29.56 -3.43
C LEU A 184 22.93 28.97 -3.57
N HIS A 185 22.87 27.81 -4.24
CA HIS A 185 21.65 26.99 -4.35
C HIS A 185 21.56 26.00 -3.19
N ALA A 186 20.38 25.93 -2.57
CA ALA A 186 20.16 25.03 -1.46
C ALA A 186 20.04 23.58 -1.96
N GLU A 187 20.37 22.67 -1.08
CA GLU A 187 20.16 21.25 -1.28
C GLU A 187 18.66 20.91 -1.37
N ARG A 188 18.37 19.77 -1.97
CA ARG A 188 17.06 19.16 -1.97
C ARG A 188 17.18 17.71 -1.53
N GLU A 189 16.42 17.35 -0.49
CA GLU A 189 16.35 15.97 -0.02
C GLU A 189 15.71 15.07 -1.07
N GLY A 190 16.15 13.82 -1.10
CA GLY A 190 15.57 12.77 -1.87
C GLY A 190 14.53 12.00 -1.05
N ALA A 191 13.63 11.31 -1.74
CA ALA A 191 12.62 10.45 -1.13
C ALA A 191 12.38 9.23 -2.02
N VAL A 192 12.22 8.08 -1.39
CA VAL A 192 11.82 6.84 -2.04
C VAL A 192 10.43 6.46 -1.56
N ILE A 193 9.51 6.26 -2.49
CA ILE A 193 8.14 5.86 -2.17
C ILE A 193 8.11 4.36 -1.87
N ASP A 194 7.40 3.98 -0.80
CA ASP A 194 7.08 2.60 -0.50
C ASP A 194 5.91 2.11 -1.36
N THR A 195 6.24 1.42 -2.45
CA THR A 195 5.24 0.86 -3.37
C THR A 195 4.41 -0.24 -2.72
N GLY A 196 4.99 -1.01 -1.79
CA GLY A 196 4.28 -2.07 -1.06
C GLY A 196 3.20 -1.49 -0.15
N ALA A 197 3.59 -0.54 0.71
CA ALA A 197 2.63 0.12 1.60
C ALA A 197 1.59 0.95 0.82
N THR A 198 1.95 1.55 -0.31
CA THR A 198 1.01 2.25 -1.19
C THR A 198 -0.02 1.30 -1.79
N ARG A 199 0.42 0.14 -2.29
CA ARG A 199 -0.45 -0.92 -2.81
C ARG A 199 -1.47 -1.35 -1.76
N ASP A 200 -1.01 -1.61 -0.56
CA ASP A 200 -1.87 -2.11 0.51
C ASP A 200 -2.92 -1.07 0.92
N ARG A 201 -2.58 0.21 0.98
CA ARG A 201 -3.53 1.31 1.20
C ARG A 201 -4.57 1.45 0.07
N ILE A 202 -4.15 1.31 -1.18
CA ILE A 202 -5.07 1.35 -2.32
C ILE A 202 -6.04 0.16 -2.25
N ARG A 203 -5.55 -1.03 -1.92
CA ARG A 203 -6.39 -2.22 -1.77
C ARG A 203 -7.41 -2.09 -0.64
N GLU A 204 -6.99 -1.55 0.49
CA GLU A 204 -7.87 -1.26 1.63
C GLU A 204 -8.99 -0.31 1.21
N LYS A 205 -8.66 0.83 0.59
CA LYS A 205 -9.66 1.79 0.11
C LYS A 205 -10.60 1.21 -0.94
N LEU A 206 -10.09 0.41 -1.87
CA LEU A 206 -10.92 -0.29 -2.84
C LEU A 206 -11.87 -1.28 -2.14
N ALA A 207 -11.37 -2.04 -1.16
CA ALA A 207 -12.21 -2.97 -0.39
C ALA A 207 -13.31 -2.26 0.38
N ASP A 208 -13.09 -1.03 0.81
CA ASP A 208 -14.08 -0.20 1.50
C ASP A 208 -14.99 0.59 0.52
N GLY A 209 -14.77 0.46 -0.80
CA GLY A 209 -15.53 1.18 -1.83
C GLY A 209 -15.19 2.67 -1.91
N GLU A 210 -14.13 3.10 -1.24
CA GLU A 210 -13.71 4.48 -1.15
C GLU A 210 -12.87 4.92 -2.36
N ALA A 211 -13.03 6.18 -2.72
CA ALA A 211 -12.16 6.91 -3.63
C ALA A 211 -11.56 8.11 -2.88
N GLY A 212 -10.66 8.85 -3.52
CA GLY A 212 -10.12 10.09 -2.98
C GLY A 212 -8.64 10.03 -2.68
N GLN A 213 -8.19 10.72 -1.64
CA GLN A 213 -6.77 10.91 -1.37
C GLN A 213 -6.10 9.65 -0.80
N VAL A 214 -4.92 9.34 -1.35
CA VAL A 214 -4.00 8.32 -0.86
C VAL A 214 -2.64 8.97 -0.66
N ASP A 215 -2.21 9.07 0.58
CA ASP A 215 -0.87 9.55 0.90
C ASP A 215 0.15 8.45 0.60
N LEU A 216 1.15 8.78 -0.20
CA LEU A 216 2.22 7.88 -0.58
C LEU A 216 3.23 7.80 0.57
N PRO A 217 3.37 6.65 1.24
CA PRO A 217 4.35 6.50 2.29
C PRO A 217 5.77 6.55 1.73
N VAL A 218 6.65 7.23 2.43
CA VAL A 218 8.08 7.32 2.10
C VAL A 218 8.80 6.22 2.89
N SER A 219 9.46 5.30 2.19
CA SER A 219 10.26 4.23 2.81
C SER A 219 11.62 4.72 3.28
N GLU A 220 12.21 5.65 2.53
CA GLU A 220 13.54 6.18 2.80
C GLU A 220 13.59 7.67 2.44
N ARG A 221 14.12 8.47 3.35
CA ARG A 221 14.55 9.84 3.07
C ARG A 221 16.05 9.81 2.82
N ARG A 222 16.49 10.37 1.70
CA ARG A 222 17.90 10.46 1.32
C ARG A 222 18.34 11.90 1.50
N GLU A 223 19.23 12.12 2.45
CA GLU A 223 19.80 13.44 2.64
C GLU A 223 20.82 13.76 1.55
N ALA A 224 20.88 15.03 1.18
CA ALA A 224 21.97 15.54 0.35
C ALA A 224 23.28 15.50 1.13
N VAL A 225 24.36 15.12 0.46
CA VAL A 225 25.71 14.99 1.04
C VAL A 225 26.31 16.38 1.34
N VAL A 226 26.01 17.36 0.47
CA VAL A 226 26.45 18.75 0.63
C VAL A 226 25.24 19.60 0.93
N LYS A 227 25.27 20.29 2.07
CA LYS A 227 24.22 21.21 2.51
C LYS A 227 24.63 22.66 2.23
N LYS A 228 23.67 23.58 2.13
CA LYS A 228 23.95 25.00 1.91
C LYS A 228 24.90 25.60 2.97
N ALA A 229 24.80 25.08 4.20
CA ALA A 229 25.70 25.47 5.28
C ALA A 229 27.17 25.09 5.01
N ASP A 230 27.44 24.01 4.28
CA ASP A 230 28.79 23.58 3.91
C ASP A 230 29.44 24.53 2.89
N LEU A 231 28.64 25.33 2.19
CA LEU A 231 29.05 26.29 1.20
C LEU A 231 29.31 27.70 1.79
N ALA A 232 29.14 27.83 3.11
CA ALA A 232 29.37 29.11 3.79
C ALA A 232 30.81 29.56 3.57
N GLY A 233 31.02 30.78 3.02
CA GLY A 233 32.31 31.33 2.68
C GLY A 233 32.74 31.10 1.25
N ILE A 234 31.95 30.48 0.39
CA ILE A 234 32.14 30.46 -1.07
C ILE A 234 31.49 31.70 -1.65
N ASP A 235 32.25 32.72 -1.91
CA ASP A 235 31.80 34.07 -2.29
C ASP A 235 32.49 34.65 -3.54
N THR A 236 33.51 33.99 -4.04
CA THR A 236 34.32 34.53 -5.16
C THR A 236 34.93 33.45 -6.05
N LEU A 237 35.16 33.77 -7.31
CA LEU A 237 35.89 32.95 -8.24
C LEU A 237 37.40 33.05 -7.93
N LEU A 238 38.01 31.90 -7.61
CA LEU A 238 39.46 31.86 -7.36
C LEU A 238 40.29 31.73 -8.64
N SER A 239 39.86 30.92 -9.58
CA SER A 239 40.56 30.67 -10.85
C SER A 239 39.60 30.11 -11.91
N SER A 240 39.91 30.34 -13.16
CA SER A 240 39.21 29.74 -14.30
C SER A 240 40.23 29.31 -15.34
N TYR A 241 40.08 28.15 -15.94
CA TYR A 241 40.91 27.62 -16.99
C TYR A 241 40.05 26.96 -18.08
N THR A 242 40.33 27.25 -19.35
CA THR A 242 39.61 26.71 -20.49
C THR A 242 40.52 25.84 -21.33
N THR A 243 40.10 24.65 -21.67
CA THR A 243 40.77 23.77 -22.64
C THR A 243 39.92 23.58 -23.88
N HIS A 244 40.59 23.40 -25.01
CA HIS A 244 39.97 23.10 -26.29
C HIS A 244 40.33 21.69 -26.73
N PHE A 245 39.35 20.97 -27.29
CA PHE A 245 39.57 19.65 -27.87
C PHE A 245 38.85 19.55 -29.22
N ASP A 246 39.26 18.59 -30.05
CA ASP A 246 38.61 18.31 -31.32
C ASP A 246 37.24 17.62 -31.06
N GLY A 247 36.17 18.31 -31.39
CA GLY A 247 34.80 17.81 -31.23
C GLY A 247 34.34 16.88 -32.35
N SER A 248 35.17 16.57 -33.35
CA SER A 248 34.77 15.65 -34.44
C SER A 248 34.53 14.21 -33.98
N ASP A 249 35.21 13.76 -32.90
CA ASP A 249 34.95 12.49 -32.25
C ASP A 249 33.78 12.62 -31.29
N THR A 250 32.61 12.21 -31.75
CA THR A 250 31.36 12.28 -30.96
C THR A 250 31.43 11.46 -29.67
N ASN A 251 32.00 10.25 -29.72
CA ASN A 251 32.15 9.41 -28.54
C ASN A 251 32.99 10.04 -27.45
N ARG A 252 34.12 10.64 -27.85
CA ARG A 252 35.01 11.35 -26.96
C ARG A 252 34.31 12.59 -26.36
N SER A 253 33.62 13.35 -27.19
CA SER A 253 32.88 14.54 -26.75
C SER A 253 31.82 14.19 -25.72
N GLU A 254 31.05 13.11 -25.93
CA GLU A 254 30.08 12.61 -24.96
C GLU A 254 30.73 12.16 -23.66
N ASN A 255 31.82 11.40 -23.73
CA ASN A 255 32.60 10.96 -22.56
C ASN A 255 33.11 12.14 -21.72
N ILE A 256 33.64 13.18 -22.37
CA ILE A 256 34.07 14.43 -21.72
C ILE A 256 32.86 15.10 -21.04
N GLY A 257 31.73 15.17 -21.72
CA GLY A 257 30.51 15.75 -21.17
C GLY A 257 29.96 14.98 -19.93
N ILE A 258 30.09 13.66 -19.93
CA ILE A 258 29.74 12.85 -18.76
C ILE A 258 30.66 13.15 -17.58
N ALA A 259 31.97 13.13 -17.82
CA ALA A 259 32.99 13.42 -16.79
C ALA A 259 32.83 14.85 -16.24
N ALA A 260 32.59 15.83 -17.10
CA ALA A 260 32.39 17.22 -16.70
C ALA A 260 31.15 17.37 -15.80
N ARG A 261 30.03 16.71 -16.14
CA ARG A 261 28.81 16.74 -15.28
C ARG A 261 29.06 16.12 -13.91
N LEU A 262 29.84 15.04 -13.82
CA LEU A 262 30.14 14.37 -12.54
C LEU A 262 31.13 15.20 -11.68
N LEU A 263 31.98 15.98 -12.27
CA LEU A 263 32.89 16.89 -11.58
C LEU A 263 32.21 18.20 -11.16
N ASN A 264 31.20 18.61 -11.91
CA ASN A 264 30.54 19.88 -11.66
C ASN A 264 29.95 19.92 -10.25
N HIS A 265 30.10 21.05 -9.59
CA HIS A 265 29.64 21.31 -8.22
C HIS A 265 30.31 20.41 -7.14
N THR A 266 31.48 19.82 -7.45
CA THR A 266 32.22 19.06 -6.44
C THR A 266 32.79 20.04 -5.39
N LEU A 267 32.38 19.85 -4.13
CA LEU A 267 32.89 20.61 -3.00
C LEU A 267 34.25 20.05 -2.55
N VAL A 268 35.27 20.85 -2.60
CA VAL A 268 36.62 20.52 -2.07
C VAL A 268 36.89 21.42 -0.87
N LYS A 269 37.03 20.82 0.32
CA LYS A 269 37.31 21.57 1.55
C LYS A 269 38.74 22.06 1.56
N ALA A 270 39.01 23.16 2.24
CA ALA A 270 40.35 23.68 2.37
C ALA A 270 41.35 22.64 2.90
N GLY A 271 42.45 22.44 2.20
CA GLY A 271 43.48 21.44 2.53
C GLY A 271 43.14 20.00 2.09
N ALA A 272 41.96 19.75 1.53
CA ALA A 272 41.58 18.44 0.98
C ALA A 272 42.14 18.25 -0.45
N ALA A 273 42.39 16.99 -0.82
CA ALA A 273 42.71 16.60 -2.19
C ALA A 273 41.42 16.18 -2.93
N CYS A 274 41.33 16.58 -4.20
CA CYS A 274 40.28 16.10 -5.10
C CYS A 274 40.89 15.12 -6.10
N SER A 275 40.41 13.87 -6.10
CA SER A 275 40.78 12.87 -7.07
C SER A 275 39.78 12.82 -8.21
N PHE A 276 40.21 13.08 -9.43
CA PHE A 276 39.38 12.95 -10.62
C PHE A 276 38.76 11.56 -10.74
N ASN A 277 39.55 10.50 -10.53
CA ASN A 277 39.08 9.14 -10.67
C ASN A 277 38.10 8.75 -9.57
N ASP A 278 38.27 9.23 -8.35
CA ASP A 278 37.31 8.94 -7.26
C ASP A 278 35.99 9.69 -7.47
N THR A 279 36.04 10.93 -7.97
CA THR A 279 34.86 11.73 -8.24
C THR A 279 34.03 11.20 -9.42
N VAL A 280 34.72 10.89 -10.54
CA VAL A 280 34.07 10.39 -11.76
C VAL A 280 33.76 8.90 -11.65
N GLY A 281 34.55 8.15 -10.89
CA GLY A 281 34.42 6.71 -10.70
C GLY A 281 34.79 5.91 -11.96
N THR A 282 34.43 4.62 -11.93
CA THR A 282 34.65 3.73 -13.09
C THR A 282 33.83 4.15 -14.29
N ARG A 283 34.49 4.16 -15.46
CA ARG A 283 33.89 4.57 -16.74
C ARG A 283 33.34 3.33 -17.44
N THR A 284 32.05 3.04 -17.25
CA THR A 284 31.40 1.86 -17.81
C THR A 284 30.37 2.27 -18.86
N ARG A 285 30.02 1.33 -19.74
CA ARG A 285 28.92 1.53 -20.72
C ARG A 285 27.57 1.80 -20.07
N ASP A 286 27.30 1.20 -18.93
CA ASP A 286 26.07 1.43 -18.17
C ASP A 286 25.93 2.88 -17.66
N LYS A 287 27.06 3.58 -17.47
CA LYS A 287 27.08 5.01 -17.16
C LYS A 287 27.07 5.90 -18.42
N GLY A 288 26.90 5.31 -19.60
CA GLY A 288 26.83 6.01 -20.87
C GLY A 288 28.18 6.27 -21.53
N TYR A 289 29.31 5.78 -20.96
CA TYR A 289 30.62 5.93 -21.60
C TYR A 289 30.74 5.05 -22.85
N LYS A 290 31.34 5.60 -23.88
CA LYS A 290 31.56 4.96 -25.19
C LYS A 290 33.03 4.71 -25.43
N ASP A 291 33.32 3.74 -26.29
CA ASP A 291 34.69 3.50 -26.74
C ASP A 291 35.15 4.70 -27.57
N ALA A 292 36.25 5.29 -27.16
CA ALA A 292 36.91 6.43 -27.82
C ALA A 292 38.43 6.27 -27.78
N PRO A 293 39.18 6.87 -28.71
CA PRO A 293 40.62 6.86 -28.66
C PRO A 293 41.14 7.37 -27.31
N THR A 294 42.10 6.64 -26.74
CA THR A 294 42.71 6.99 -25.45
C THR A 294 43.70 8.15 -25.63
N ALA A 295 43.42 9.28 -24.97
CA ALA A 295 44.45 10.28 -24.74
C ALA A 295 44.93 10.16 -23.30
N THR A 296 46.20 9.89 -23.07
CA THR A 296 46.76 9.85 -21.73
C THR A 296 47.11 11.27 -21.30
N PHE A 297 46.37 11.80 -20.32
CA PHE A 297 46.73 13.07 -19.66
C PHE A 297 47.19 12.77 -18.24
N THR A 298 48.33 13.25 -17.88
CA THR A 298 48.74 13.34 -16.48
C THR A 298 48.39 14.74 -15.99
N ILE A 299 47.33 14.87 -15.19
CA ILE A 299 47.05 16.14 -14.53
C ILE A 299 47.75 16.10 -13.18
N THR A 300 48.80 16.89 -13.05
CA THR A 300 49.40 17.15 -11.75
C THR A 300 48.73 18.39 -11.16
N LEU A 301 47.85 18.18 -10.18
CA LEU A 301 47.28 19.28 -9.39
C LEU A 301 48.38 19.77 -8.45
N ILE A 302 48.95 20.95 -8.74
CA ILE A 302 49.83 21.63 -7.81
C ILE A 302 48.93 22.27 -6.74
N PRO A 303 49.08 21.94 -5.43
CA PRO A 303 48.32 22.64 -4.40
C PRO A 303 48.64 24.13 -4.50
N ALA A 304 47.61 24.98 -4.47
CA ALA A 304 47.77 26.42 -4.37
C ALA A 304 48.49 26.74 -3.06
N THR A 305 49.80 26.73 -3.12
CA THR A 305 50.59 27.38 -2.07
C THR A 305 50.33 28.87 -2.17
N LYS A 306 49.91 29.45 -1.04
CA LYS A 306 49.72 30.87 -0.79
C LYS A 306 50.61 31.71 -1.72
N ALA A 307 50.01 32.37 -2.71
CA ALA A 307 50.77 33.27 -3.59
C ALA A 307 51.42 34.31 -2.73
N LEU A 308 52.75 34.30 -2.73
CA LEU A 308 53.52 35.42 -2.18
C LEU A 308 53.24 36.63 -3.06
N PRO A 309 52.93 37.79 -2.48
CA PRO A 309 52.68 39.00 -3.28
C PRO A 309 53.98 39.38 -3.99
N GLY A 310 54.03 39.30 -5.33
CA GLY A 310 55.08 39.87 -6.10
C GLY A 310 55.75 39.04 -7.19
N GLN A 311 55.26 37.85 -7.58
CA GLN A 311 55.76 37.15 -8.78
C GLN A 311 54.73 37.19 -9.90
N HIS A 312 54.92 38.10 -10.84
CA HIS A 312 54.39 38.01 -12.19
C HIS A 312 55.22 36.99 -12.95
N ASP A 313 54.73 35.75 -13.06
CA ASP A 313 55.30 34.82 -14.05
C ASP A 313 54.38 34.83 -15.28
N SER A 314 54.93 35.41 -16.33
CA SER A 314 54.49 35.31 -17.72
C SER A 314 54.72 33.86 -18.21
N PHE A 315 53.64 33.16 -18.55
CA PHE A 315 53.66 32.08 -19.52
C PHE A 315 52.60 32.30 -20.59
#